data_02565568af2d8876d277432462842c03
#
_entry.id   02565568af2d8876d277432462842c03
#
_cell.length_a   1.000
_cell.length_b   1.000
_cell.length_c   1.000
_cell.angle_alpha   90.00
_cell.angle_beta   90.00
_cell.angle_gamma   90.00
#
_symmetry.space_group_name_H-M   'P 1'
#
loop_
_entity.id
_entity.type
_entity.pdbx_description
1 polymer ?
#
loop_
_entity_poly.entity_id
_entity_poly.type
_entity_poly.pdbx_seq_one_letter_code
_entity_poly.pdbx_strand_id
1 'polypeptide(L)'
;ICYALLRAQRTDYEKKDCILLATGIILCALSYYNAYGIILAAVLIFLSHYIHAGKIEWAPMLRKGLFVSAIVLAGIGWWFIRNGILYDGDILALNARSECAMQTAIPELHPLTRVTFQNSGRSLSDMLFGAHYILLVSNSFIAMFGPLLIPTHRLIYVFYRFFWLLASSAALLIPGSLWFSGTDSPWNSRKESLSKSEKSRKAFSCGCMLLFCLITIGLAVFYSYSWDFQPQGRYILPILIPFMYLVARGVQKICGALQKVFLLAENSSLGKKSRFFTEKNGIALGRLLCLGIIAFILASFSYSLFITLWGYYSQNPNLFLLYDQNILNVF
;
A
#
# COMPACT_ATOMS: atom_id res chain seq x y z
N ILE A 1 3.65 -5.70 9.27
CA ILE A 1 2.45 -6.57 9.31
C ILE A 1 2.43 -7.50 8.10
N CYS A 2 2.40 -7.01 6.84
CA CYS A 2 2.30 -7.87 5.63
C CYS A 2 3.38 -8.97 5.59
N TYR A 3 4.65 -8.63 5.81
CA TYR A 3 5.73 -9.61 5.85
C TYR A 3 5.53 -10.64 6.99
N ALA A 4 5.16 -10.17 8.18
CA ALA A 4 4.91 -11.03 9.33
C ALA A 4 3.77 -12.03 9.06
N LEU A 5 2.67 -11.58 8.43
CA LEU A 5 1.56 -12.43 8.03
C LEU A 5 1.97 -13.50 7.03
N LEU A 6 2.69 -13.10 5.96
CA LEU A 6 3.16 -14.02 4.93
C LEU A 6 4.07 -15.11 5.50
N ARG A 7 4.93 -14.72 6.43
CA ARG A 7 5.85 -15.62 7.10
C ARG A 7 5.10 -16.53 8.08
N ALA A 8 4.25 -15.97 8.93
CA ALA A 8 3.50 -16.69 9.93
C ALA A 8 2.58 -17.76 9.32
N GLN A 9 1.96 -17.48 8.18
CA GLN A 9 1.16 -18.49 7.45
C GLN A 9 1.98 -19.70 6.97
N ARG A 10 3.28 -19.53 6.74
CA ARG A 10 4.17 -20.64 6.31
C ARG A 10 4.67 -21.48 7.48
N THR A 11 4.81 -20.89 8.64
CA THR A 11 5.38 -21.49 9.84
C THR A 11 4.30 -21.90 10.86
N ASP A 12 3.03 -21.89 10.45
CA ASP A 12 1.89 -22.13 11.34
C ASP A 12 1.91 -21.25 12.60
N TYR A 13 2.26 -19.97 12.44
CA TYR A 13 2.29 -18.99 13.53
C TYR A 13 3.16 -19.45 14.72
N GLU A 14 4.42 -19.79 14.45
CA GLU A 14 5.41 -20.03 15.52
C GLU A 14 5.55 -18.81 16.44
N LYS A 15 6.02 -19.01 17.68
CA LYS A 15 6.15 -17.93 18.68
C LYS A 15 6.88 -16.69 18.15
N LYS A 16 8.00 -16.89 17.41
CA LYS A 16 8.78 -15.79 16.80
C LYS A 16 7.98 -14.98 15.79
N ASP A 17 7.12 -15.63 15.02
CA ASP A 17 6.31 -14.99 14.00
C ASP A 17 5.09 -14.29 14.61
N CYS A 18 4.53 -14.84 15.70
CA CYS A 18 3.53 -14.15 16.51
C CYS A 18 4.09 -12.87 17.14
N ILE A 19 5.32 -12.91 17.67
CA ILE A 19 6.00 -11.72 18.21
C ILE A 19 6.23 -10.69 17.10
N LEU A 20 6.72 -11.11 15.95
CA LEU A 20 6.95 -10.23 14.80
C LEU A 20 5.64 -9.57 14.32
N LEU A 21 4.54 -10.34 14.28
CA LEU A 21 3.22 -9.82 13.92
C LEU A 21 2.72 -8.80 14.97
N ALA A 22 2.82 -9.15 16.26
CA ALA A 22 2.43 -8.26 17.35
C ALA A 22 3.24 -6.95 17.33
N THR A 23 4.55 -7.03 17.14
CA THR A 23 5.43 -5.84 16.98
C THR A 23 4.98 -4.98 15.80
N GLY A 24 4.67 -5.60 14.66
CA GLY A 24 4.17 -4.87 13.49
C GLY A 24 2.83 -4.18 13.76
N ILE A 25 1.93 -4.78 14.52
CA ILE A 25 0.65 -4.18 14.93
C ILE A 25 0.88 -3.01 15.88
N ILE A 26 1.75 -3.16 16.89
CA ILE A 26 2.11 -2.10 17.84
C ILE A 26 2.66 -0.87 17.11
N LEU A 27 3.66 -1.07 16.25
CA LEU A 27 4.26 0.02 15.47
C LEU A 27 3.25 0.71 14.56
N CYS A 28 2.35 -0.05 13.94
CA CYS A 28 1.29 0.50 13.11
C CYS A 28 0.31 1.34 13.94
N ALA A 29 -0.14 0.81 15.08
CA ALA A 29 -1.12 1.49 15.93
C ALA A 29 -0.58 2.78 16.54
N LEU A 30 0.70 2.83 16.89
CA LEU A 30 1.36 4.02 17.42
C LEU A 30 1.77 5.05 16.34
N SER A 31 1.72 4.67 15.05
CA SER A 31 2.21 5.53 13.98
C SER A 31 1.09 6.32 13.29
N TYR A 32 0.02 5.68 12.87
CA TYR A 32 -0.94 6.33 11.97
C TYR A 32 -2.33 5.66 11.94
N TYR A 33 -3.37 6.41 12.32
CA TYR A 33 -4.74 5.89 12.39
C TYR A 33 -5.28 5.34 11.07
N ASN A 34 -4.95 5.95 9.92
CA ASN A 34 -5.42 5.49 8.60
C ASN A 34 -4.88 4.10 8.24
N ALA A 35 -3.84 3.63 8.94
CA ALA A 35 -3.30 2.30 8.75
C ALA A 35 -4.01 1.21 9.56
N TYR A 36 -4.95 1.54 10.45
CA TYR A 36 -5.64 0.55 11.31
C TYR A 36 -6.41 -0.50 10.51
N GLY A 37 -6.84 -0.19 9.29
CA GLY A 37 -7.49 -1.16 8.41
C GLY A 37 -6.63 -2.40 8.12
N ILE A 38 -5.29 -2.30 8.16
CA ILE A 38 -4.39 -3.46 8.00
C ILE A 38 -4.48 -4.43 9.18
N ILE A 39 -4.82 -3.94 10.38
CA ILE A 39 -4.99 -4.78 11.58
C ILE A 39 -6.22 -5.66 11.40
N LEU A 40 -7.33 -5.10 10.90
CA LEU A 40 -8.51 -5.89 10.57
C LEU A 40 -8.21 -6.97 9.52
N ALA A 41 -7.52 -6.60 8.43
CA ALA A 41 -7.09 -7.58 7.43
C ALA A 41 -6.19 -8.67 8.03
N ALA A 42 -5.29 -8.30 8.94
CA ALA A 42 -4.42 -9.25 9.64
C ALA A 42 -5.22 -10.23 10.51
N VAL A 43 -6.22 -9.76 11.23
CA VAL A 43 -7.13 -10.61 12.04
C VAL A 43 -7.89 -11.57 11.14
N LEU A 44 -8.50 -11.10 10.05
CA LEU A 44 -9.24 -11.95 9.10
C LEU A 44 -8.35 -13.03 8.47
N ILE A 45 -7.13 -12.67 8.09
CA ILE A 45 -6.15 -13.61 7.53
C ILE A 45 -5.71 -14.63 8.58
N PHE A 46 -5.47 -14.19 9.83
CA PHE A 46 -5.15 -15.08 10.95
C PHE A 46 -6.28 -16.07 11.21
N LEU A 47 -7.52 -15.60 11.33
CA LEU A 47 -8.68 -16.46 11.55
C LEU A 47 -8.87 -17.48 10.42
N SER A 48 -8.72 -17.05 9.16
CA SER A 48 -8.86 -17.93 8.00
C SER A 48 -7.84 -19.08 7.98
N HIS A 49 -6.68 -18.90 8.63
CA HIS A 49 -5.64 -19.91 8.72
C HIS A 49 -6.11 -21.16 9.51
N TYR A 50 -6.96 -20.96 10.53
CA TYR A 50 -7.46 -22.02 11.40
C TYR A 50 -8.83 -22.58 10.96
N ILE A 51 -9.31 -22.22 9.78
CA ILE A 51 -10.55 -22.79 9.22
C ILE A 51 -10.18 -23.80 8.13
N HIS A 52 -10.39 -25.09 8.41
CA HIS A 52 -10.10 -26.18 7.49
C HIS A 52 -11.37 -26.98 7.17
N ALA A 53 -11.74 -27.04 5.90
CA ALA A 53 -12.92 -27.78 5.43
C ALA A 53 -14.22 -27.52 6.25
N GLY A 54 -14.44 -26.27 6.65
CA GLY A 54 -15.61 -25.84 7.43
C GLY A 54 -15.50 -26.13 8.95
N LYS A 55 -14.39 -26.70 9.41
CA LYS A 55 -14.11 -26.90 10.84
C LYS A 55 -13.12 -25.87 11.32
N ILE A 56 -13.32 -25.37 12.54
CA ILE A 56 -12.45 -24.37 13.19
C ILE A 56 -11.57 -25.06 14.20
N GLU A 57 -10.27 -24.86 14.11
CA GLU A 57 -9.29 -25.32 15.09
C GLU A 57 -9.19 -24.33 16.26
N TRP A 58 -10.19 -24.37 17.17
CA TRP A 58 -10.34 -23.39 18.23
C TRP A 58 -9.14 -23.32 19.19
N ALA A 59 -8.59 -24.44 19.62
CA ALA A 59 -7.53 -24.47 20.62
C ALA A 59 -6.23 -23.78 20.15
N PRO A 60 -5.64 -24.09 18.99
CA PRO A 60 -4.46 -23.38 18.50
C PRO A 60 -4.78 -21.93 18.13
N MET A 61 -5.96 -21.65 17.54
CA MET A 61 -6.39 -20.30 17.19
C MET A 61 -6.47 -19.39 18.42
N LEU A 62 -7.16 -19.82 19.48
CA LEU A 62 -7.29 -19.03 20.71
C LEU A 62 -5.94 -18.86 21.42
N ARG A 63 -5.15 -19.93 21.55
CA ARG A 63 -3.84 -19.85 22.21
C ARG A 63 -2.91 -18.85 21.54
N LYS A 64 -2.79 -18.92 20.21
CA LYS A 64 -1.89 -18.02 19.44
C LYS A 64 -2.49 -16.62 19.32
N GLY A 65 -3.81 -16.51 19.15
CA GLY A 65 -4.51 -15.22 19.13
C GLY A 65 -4.38 -14.48 20.45
N LEU A 66 -4.61 -15.15 21.60
CA LEU A 66 -4.42 -14.56 22.94
C LEU A 66 -2.96 -14.16 23.18
N PHE A 67 -2.00 -14.97 22.72
CA PHE A 67 -0.58 -14.63 22.83
C PHE A 67 -0.23 -13.35 22.07
N VAL A 68 -0.67 -13.22 20.83
CA VAL A 68 -0.47 -11.98 20.03
C VAL A 68 -1.19 -10.80 20.67
N SER A 69 -2.45 -10.98 21.09
CA SER A 69 -3.24 -9.92 21.74
C SER A 69 -2.62 -9.44 23.04
N ALA A 70 -2.08 -10.34 23.86
CA ALA A 70 -1.41 -9.98 25.12
C ALA A 70 -0.18 -9.10 24.86
N ILE A 71 0.65 -9.44 23.86
CA ILE A 71 1.82 -8.63 23.49
C ILE A 71 1.37 -7.26 22.97
N VAL A 72 0.35 -7.24 22.10
CA VAL A 72 -0.19 -5.99 21.54
C VAL A 72 -0.73 -5.10 22.67
N LEU A 73 -1.55 -5.65 23.56
CA LEU A 73 -2.11 -4.89 24.70
C LEU A 73 -1.00 -4.38 25.63
N ALA A 74 0.02 -5.17 25.91
CA ALA A 74 1.17 -4.71 26.69
C ALA A 74 1.93 -3.55 26.01
N GLY A 75 2.02 -3.59 24.66
CA GLY A 75 2.74 -2.58 23.89
C GLY A 75 1.98 -1.26 23.69
N ILE A 76 0.67 -1.32 23.49
CA ILE A 76 -0.15 -0.12 23.15
C ILE A 76 -1.26 0.18 24.15
N GLY A 77 -1.60 -0.75 25.06
CA GLY A 77 -2.72 -0.58 26.00
C GLY A 77 -2.57 0.65 26.88
N TRP A 78 -1.34 0.94 27.30
CA TRP A 78 -1.03 2.13 28.08
C TRP A 78 -1.45 3.43 27.40
N TRP A 79 -1.35 3.52 26.07
CA TRP A 79 -1.74 4.68 25.28
C TRP A 79 -3.26 4.91 25.33
N PHE A 80 -4.03 3.84 25.17
CA PHE A 80 -5.49 3.92 25.24
C PHE A 80 -5.99 4.19 26.67
N ILE A 81 -5.36 3.59 27.68
CA ILE A 81 -5.66 3.86 29.08
C ILE A 81 -5.36 5.32 29.41
N ARG A 82 -4.18 5.81 29.01
CA ARG A 82 -3.82 7.23 29.17
C ARG A 82 -4.86 8.17 28.54
N ASN A 83 -5.25 7.90 27.31
CA ASN A 83 -6.24 8.72 26.63
C ASN A 83 -7.59 8.69 27.35
N GLY A 84 -8.05 7.51 27.76
CA GLY A 84 -9.28 7.37 28.52
C GLY A 84 -9.27 8.14 29.84
N ILE A 85 -8.13 8.21 30.52
CA ILE A 85 -7.97 8.98 31.77
C ILE A 85 -7.93 10.49 31.48
N LEU A 86 -7.18 10.92 30.45
CA LEU A 86 -6.99 12.35 30.16
C LEU A 86 -8.17 13.02 29.43
N TYR A 87 -8.96 12.24 28.71
CA TYR A 87 -10.02 12.73 27.83
C TYR A 87 -11.39 12.12 28.17
N ASP A 88 -11.68 11.94 29.44
CA ASP A 88 -12.99 11.53 29.98
C ASP A 88 -13.60 10.30 29.25
N GLY A 89 -12.81 9.27 29.02
CA GLY A 89 -13.22 8.03 28.34
C GLY A 89 -13.00 8.02 26.82
N ASP A 90 -12.49 9.09 26.22
CA ASP A 90 -12.14 9.13 24.78
C ASP A 90 -10.81 8.39 24.51
N ILE A 91 -10.86 7.05 24.54
CA ILE A 91 -9.68 6.18 24.40
C ILE A 91 -8.93 6.36 23.08
N LEU A 92 -9.60 6.83 22.02
CA LEU A 92 -9.01 7.12 20.72
C LEU A 92 -8.61 8.59 20.55
N ALA A 93 -8.94 9.44 21.51
CA ALA A 93 -8.73 10.90 21.48
C ALA A 93 -9.33 11.58 20.23
N LEU A 94 -10.45 11.05 19.72
CA LEU A 94 -11.12 11.61 18.54
C LEU A 94 -11.90 12.88 18.88
N ASN A 95 -12.62 12.91 20.02
CA ASN A 95 -13.34 14.08 20.49
C ASN A 95 -12.36 15.16 20.93
N ALA A 96 -11.33 14.81 21.70
CA ALA A 96 -10.28 15.73 22.12
C ALA A 96 -9.58 16.39 20.91
N ARG A 97 -9.32 15.63 19.84
CA ARG A 97 -8.79 16.17 18.59
C ARG A 97 -9.76 17.15 17.92
N SER A 98 -11.05 16.84 17.92
CA SER A 98 -12.09 17.70 17.32
C SER A 98 -12.22 19.00 18.11
N GLU A 99 -12.21 18.93 19.44
CA GLU A 99 -12.25 20.12 20.32
C GLU A 99 -11.01 20.98 20.14
N CYS A 100 -9.83 20.39 20.08
CA CYS A 100 -8.60 21.13 19.78
C CYS A 100 -8.69 21.85 18.43
N ALA A 101 -9.18 21.18 17.39
CA ALA A 101 -9.37 21.79 16.08
C ALA A 101 -10.39 22.96 16.12
N MET A 102 -11.44 22.84 16.94
CA MET A 102 -12.41 23.92 17.12
C MET A 102 -11.83 25.15 17.83
N GLN A 103 -10.89 24.94 18.77
CA GLN A 103 -10.29 26.01 19.54
C GLN A 103 -9.11 26.70 18.87
N THR A 104 -8.33 25.95 18.06
CA THR A 104 -7.03 26.39 17.54
C THR A 104 -6.99 26.65 16.05
N ALA A 105 -8.01 26.23 15.29
CA ALA A 105 -8.01 26.45 13.84
C ALA A 105 -8.14 27.92 13.47
N ILE A 106 -7.37 28.33 12.47
CA ILE A 106 -7.55 29.67 11.86
C ILE A 106 -8.93 29.76 11.20
N PRO A 107 -9.51 30.97 11.05
CA PRO A 107 -10.88 31.15 10.56
C PRO A 107 -11.20 30.42 9.26
N GLU A 108 -10.25 30.41 8.31
CA GLU A 108 -10.41 29.78 7.00
C GLU A 108 -10.47 28.24 7.05
N LEU A 109 -9.85 27.64 8.07
CA LEU A 109 -9.78 26.19 8.27
C LEU A 109 -10.62 25.71 9.45
N HIS A 110 -11.39 26.62 10.06
CA HIS A 110 -12.22 26.28 11.22
C HIS A 110 -13.30 25.25 10.85
N PRO A 111 -13.47 24.16 11.62
CA PRO A 111 -14.35 23.05 11.26
C PRO A 111 -15.80 23.41 10.93
N LEU A 112 -16.32 24.49 11.53
CA LEU A 112 -17.71 24.92 11.32
C LEU A 112 -17.90 25.83 10.08
N THR A 113 -16.86 26.53 9.65
CA THR A 113 -16.97 27.57 8.61
C THR A 113 -16.25 27.20 7.31
N ARG A 114 -15.32 26.26 7.34
CA ARG A 114 -14.59 25.85 6.14
C ARG A 114 -15.51 25.30 5.08
N VAL A 115 -15.24 25.68 3.84
CA VAL A 115 -15.96 25.18 2.67
C VAL A 115 -15.46 23.79 2.30
N THR A 116 -16.38 22.82 2.22
CA THR A 116 -16.11 21.47 1.76
C THR A 116 -16.86 21.20 0.45
N PHE A 117 -16.54 20.14 -0.28
CA PHE A 117 -17.33 19.73 -1.43
C PHE A 117 -18.75 19.38 -1.02
N GLN A 118 -18.91 18.70 0.12
CA GLN A 118 -20.20 18.28 0.65
C GLN A 118 -21.10 19.47 1.03
N ASN A 119 -20.59 20.43 1.84
CA ASN A 119 -21.41 21.54 2.32
C ASN A 119 -21.68 22.62 1.25
N SER A 120 -20.84 22.66 0.20
CA SER A 120 -21.05 23.52 -0.97
C SER A 120 -22.03 22.91 -2.00
N GLY A 121 -22.61 21.74 -1.74
CA GLY A 121 -23.52 21.06 -2.65
C GLY A 121 -22.85 20.51 -3.92
N ARG A 122 -21.54 20.46 -3.99
CA ARG A 122 -20.79 19.92 -5.13
C ARG A 122 -20.75 18.41 -5.07
N SER A 123 -20.82 17.76 -6.24
CA SER A 123 -20.86 16.30 -6.33
C SER A 123 -19.49 15.67 -6.02
N LEU A 124 -19.51 14.38 -5.65
CA LEU A 124 -18.28 13.59 -5.51
C LEU A 124 -17.52 13.52 -6.84
N SER A 125 -18.20 13.45 -7.98
CA SER A 125 -17.58 13.45 -9.30
C SER A 125 -16.85 14.75 -9.61
N ASP A 126 -17.41 15.90 -9.17
CA ASP A 126 -16.72 17.19 -9.31
C ASP A 126 -15.41 17.23 -8.53
N MET A 127 -15.37 16.63 -7.33
CA MET A 127 -14.14 16.50 -6.58
C MET A 127 -13.14 15.58 -7.28
N LEU A 128 -13.59 14.39 -7.68
CA LEU A 128 -12.69 13.36 -8.23
C LEU A 128 -12.08 13.79 -9.58
N PHE A 129 -12.88 14.37 -10.46
CA PHE A 129 -12.51 14.68 -11.84
C PHE A 129 -12.38 16.18 -12.07
N GLY A 130 -13.34 17.00 -11.66
CA GLY A 130 -13.32 18.46 -11.87
C GLY A 130 -12.20 19.14 -11.08
N ALA A 131 -12.01 18.79 -9.81
CA ALA A 131 -10.91 19.30 -8.99
C ALA A 131 -9.63 18.45 -9.10
N HIS A 132 -9.57 17.52 -10.03
CA HIS A 132 -8.40 16.68 -10.34
C HIS A 132 -7.86 15.88 -9.13
N TYR A 133 -8.72 15.50 -8.16
CA TYR A 133 -8.32 14.79 -6.94
C TYR A 133 -7.48 13.54 -7.24
N ILE A 134 -7.95 12.68 -8.15
CA ILE A 134 -7.25 11.44 -8.52
C ILE A 134 -5.86 11.73 -9.07
N LEU A 135 -5.75 12.75 -9.92
CA LEU A 135 -4.48 13.16 -10.52
C LEU A 135 -3.49 13.69 -9.48
N LEU A 136 -3.97 14.57 -8.59
CA LEU A 136 -3.17 15.16 -7.53
C LEU A 136 -2.69 14.11 -6.52
N VAL A 137 -3.59 13.22 -6.06
CA VAL A 137 -3.23 12.12 -5.17
C VAL A 137 -2.21 11.19 -5.82
N SER A 138 -2.40 10.82 -7.11
CA SER A 138 -1.44 9.96 -7.81
C SER A 138 -0.08 10.63 -7.98
N ASN A 139 -0.04 11.92 -8.31
CA ASN A 139 1.21 12.67 -8.40
C ASN A 139 1.92 12.74 -7.05
N SER A 140 1.17 13.05 -5.98
CA SER A 140 1.71 13.11 -4.62
C SER A 140 2.19 11.74 -4.11
N PHE A 141 1.53 10.65 -4.52
CA PHE A 141 1.96 9.29 -4.18
C PHE A 141 3.23 8.88 -4.93
N ILE A 142 3.46 9.40 -6.13
CA ILE A 142 4.67 9.12 -6.92
C ILE A 142 5.84 9.95 -6.44
N ALA A 143 5.77 11.28 -6.59
CA ALA A 143 6.85 12.20 -6.24
C ALA A 143 6.40 13.66 -6.36
N MET A 144 5.66 14.15 -5.37
CA MET A 144 5.35 15.58 -5.25
C MET A 144 5.76 16.02 -3.86
N PHE A 145 6.65 16.98 -3.78
CA PHE A 145 7.32 17.38 -2.54
C PHE A 145 6.72 18.67 -1.96
N GLY A 146 7.05 18.93 -0.69
CA GLY A 146 6.46 20.03 0.07
C GLY A 146 4.93 19.87 0.19
N PRO A 147 4.19 20.96 0.43
CA PRO A 147 2.73 20.93 0.49
C PRO A 147 2.11 20.92 -0.92
N LEU A 148 2.44 19.94 -1.76
CA LEU A 148 2.03 19.78 -3.16
C LEU A 148 2.56 20.87 -4.12
N LEU A 149 3.68 21.53 -3.79
CA LEU A 149 4.21 22.66 -4.54
C LEU A 149 5.34 22.32 -5.50
N ILE A 150 6.08 21.22 -5.24
CA ILE A 150 7.28 20.88 -6.00
C ILE A 150 7.03 19.60 -6.80
N PRO A 151 6.50 19.70 -8.03
CA PRO A 151 6.30 18.53 -8.87
C PRO A 151 7.62 18.06 -9.49
N THR A 152 7.77 16.76 -9.68
CA THR A 152 8.86 16.21 -10.49
C THR A 152 8.52 16.25 -11.97
N HIS A 153 9.41 15.74 -12.83
CA HIS A 153 9.21 15.78 -14.28
C HIS A 153 7.98 14.99 -14.74
N ARG A 154 7.18 15.57 -15.66
CA ARG A 154 5.90 15.01 -16.14
C ARG A 154 6.01 13.56 -16.66
N LEU A 155 7.10 13.20 -17.32
CA LEU A 155 7.31 11.85 -17.84
C LEU A 155 7.38 10.79 -16.73
N ILE A 156 7.88 11.14 -15.53
CA ILE A 156 7.92 10.25 -14.39
C ILE A 156 6.50 9.87 -13.96
N TYR A 157 5.60 10.84 -13.84
CA TYR A 157 4.20 10.58 -13.51
C TYR A 157 3.49 9.71 -14.55
N VAL A 158 3.68 10.02 -15.83
CA VAL A 158 3.07 9.25 -16.93
C VAL A 158 3.56 7.81 -16.91
N PHE A 159 4.87 7.60 -16.78
CA PHE A 159 5.46 6.26 -16.72
C PHE A 159 4.90 5.45 -15.55
N TYR A 160 4.95 5.98 -14.31
CA TYR A 160 4.49 5.23 -13.14
C TYR A 160 3.00 4.90 -13.22
N ARG A 161 2.15 5.81 -13.65
CA ARG A 161 0.72 5.55 -13.82
C ARG A 161 0.45 4.45 -14.86
N PHE A 162 1.09 4.55 -16.02
CA PHE A 162 0.96 3.53 -17.06
C PHE A 162 1.51 2.18 -16.60
N PHE A 163 2.69 2.16 -15.99
CA PHE A 163 3.32 0.96 -15.47
C PHE A 163 2.45 0.28 -14.38
N TRP A 164 1.94 1.05 -13.43
CA TRP A 164 1.07 0.50 -12.37
C TRP A 164 -0.24 -0.02 -12.93
N LEU A 165 -0.87 0.71 -13.86
CA LEU A 165 -2.09 0.26 -14.52
C LEU A 165 -1.85 -1.05 -15.26
N LEU A 166 -0.80 -1.11 -16.09
CA LEU A 166 -0.46 -2.30 -16.86
C LEU A 166 -0.16 -3.51 -15.96
N ALA A 167 0.69 -3.31 -14.95
CA ALA A 167 1.07 -4.39 -14.04
C ALA A 167 -0.11 -4.85 -13.18
N SER A 168 -0.91 -3.94 -12.62
CA SER A 168 -2.09 -4.29 -11.82
C SER A 168 -3.14 -5.04 -12.66
N SER A 169 -3.40 -4.56 -13.88
CA SER A 169 -4.29 -5.23 -14.82
C SER A 169 -3.77 -6.64 -15.17
N ALA A 170 -2.49 -6.79 -15.44
CA ALA A 170 -1.89 -8.10 -15.69
C ALA A 170 -2.00 -9.04 -14.49
N ALA A 171 -1.84 -8.51 -13.26
CA ALA A 171 -2.02 -9.28 -12.04
C ALA A 171 -3.44 -9.84 -11.91
N LEU A 172 -4.45 -9.08 -12.30
CA LEU A 172 -5.85 -9.46 -12.15
C LEU A 172 -6.36 -10.28 -13.35
N LEU A 173 -6.01 -9.91 -14.56
CA LEU A 173 -6.58 -10.48 -15.79
C LEU A 173 -5.84 -11.71 -16.30
N ILE A 174 -4.50 -11.78 -16.16
CA ILE A 174 -3.75 -12.96 -16.62
C ILE A 174 -4.02 -14.13 -15.65
N PRO A 175 -4.45 -15.31 -16.16
CA PRO A 175 -4.72 -16.47 -15.32
C PRO A 175 -3.53 -16.86 -14.43
N GLY A 176 -3.83 -17.36 -13.23
CA GLY A 176 -2.84 -17.82 -12.26
C GLY A 176 -3.04 -17.21 -10.88
N SER A 177 -2.38 -17.76 -9.86
CA SER A 177 -2.49 -17.31 -8.49
C SER A 177 -1.96 -15.89 -8.33
N LEU A 178 -2.69 -15.05 -7.56
CA LEU A 178 -2.16 -13.76 -7.11
C LEU A 178 -1.15 -13.91 -5.96
N TRP A 179 -1.13 -15.04 -5.29
CA TRP A 179 -0.27 -15.29 -4.15
C TRP A 179 1.07 -15.89 -4.58
N PHE A 180 2.17 -15.39 -4.03
CA PHE A 180 3.48 -16.02 -4.23
C PHE A 180 3.52 -17.37 -3.51
N SER A 181 3.70 -18.47 -4.22
CA SER A 181 4.30 -19.65 -3.63
C SER A 181 5.82 -19.48 -3.66
N GLY A 182 6.53 -20.04 -2.68
CA GLY A 182 8.00 -19.89 -2.60
C GLY A 182 8.77 -20.42 -3.82
N THR A 183 8.07 -21.13 -4.71
CA THR A 183 8.55 -21.72 -5.96
C THR A 183 8.16 -20.93 -7.20
N ASP A 184 7.33 -19.88 -7.08
CA ASP A 184 6.89 -19.02 -8.19
C ASP A 184 7.97 -17.99 -8.61
N SER A 185 9.24 -18.35 -8.52
CA SER A 185 10.27 -17.55 -9.16
C SER A 185 10.09 -17.69 -10.67
N PRO A 186 10.06 -16.61 -11.46
CA PRO A 186 10.06 -16.69 -12.92
C PRO A 186 11.31 -17.41 -13.45
N TRP A 187 12.25 -17.69 -12.56
CA TRP A 187 13.54 -18.32 -12.78
C TRP A 187 13.59 -19.79 -12.33
N ASN A 188 12.53 -20.31 -11.67
CA ASN A 188 12.53 -21.66 -11.13
C ASN A 188 11.28 -22.42 -11.62
N SER A 189 11.49 -23.40 -12.46
CA SER A 189 10.44 -24.20 -13.10
C SER A 189 9.79 -25.27 -12.19
N ARG A 190 10.12 -25.30 -10.89
CA ARG A 190 9.49 -26.24 -9.94
C ARG A 190 8.06 -25.81 -9.62
N LYS A 191 7.09 -26.43 -10.30
CA LYS A 191 5.67 -26.33 -9.97
C LYS A 191 5.38 -27.17 -8.73
N GLU A 192 5.29 -26.57 -7.56
CA GLU A 192 4.59 -27.20 -6.44
C GLU A 192 3.08 -27.17 -6.71
N SER A 193 2.45 -28.31 -6.74
CA SER A 193 1.00 -28.42 -6.82
C SER A 193 0.40 -28.09 -5.44
N LEU A 194 -0.03 -26.84 -5.26
CA LEU A 194 -0.76 -26.42 -4.06
C LEU A 194 -2.07 -27.18 -3.96
N SER A 195 -2.43 -27.61 -2.76
CA SER A 195 -3.74 -28.20 -2.47
C SER A 195 -4.87 -27.19 -2.74
N LYS A 196 -6.09 -27.68 -2.99
CA LYS A 196 -7.27 -26.83 -3.23
C LYS A 196 -7.51 -25.90 -2.03
N SER A 197 -7.32 -26.40 -0.81
CA SER A 197 -7.46 -25.64 0.43
C SER A 197 -6.46 -24.49 0.52
N GLU A 198 -5.18 -24.73 0.21
CA GLU A 198 -4.15 -23.68 0.22
C GLU A 198 -4.40 -22.62 -0.83
N LYS A 199 -4.87 -22.98 -2.02
CA LYS A 199 -5.25 -22.02 -3.06
C LYS A 199 -6.38 -21.11 -2.57
N SER A 200 -7.41 -21.68 -1.91
CA SER A 200 -8.53 -20.93 -1.35
C SER A 200 -8.08 -19.94 -0.25
N ARG A 201 -7.25 -20.38 0.69
CA ARG A 201 -6.70 -19.51 1.74
C ARG A 201 -5.87 -18.35 1.18
N LYS A 202 -5.02 -18.64 0.20
CA LYS A 202 -4.21 -17.61 -0.46
C LYS A 202 -5.07 -16.60 -1.21
N ALA A 203 -6.13 -17.06 -1.88
CA ALA A 203 -7.10 -16.17 -2.54
C ALA A 203 -7.83 -15.30 -1.52
N PHE A 204 -8.27 -15.86 -0.39
CA PHE A 204 -8.90 -15.12 0.69
C PHE A 204 -7.97 -14.05 1.28
N SER A 205 -6.71 -14.40 1.57
CA SER A 205 -5.71 -13.46 2.07
C SER A 205 -5.47 -12.30 1.09
N CYS A 206 -5.43 -12.60 -0.21
CA CYS A 206 -5.32 -11.56 -1.24
C CYS A 206 -6.57 -10.66 -1.25
N GLY A 207 -7.76 -11.23 -1.12
CA GLY A 207 -9.02 -10.49 -1.00
C GLY A 207 -9.05 -9.55 0.20
N CYS A 208 -8.57 -10.01 1.37
CA CYS A 208 -8.44 -9.15 2.57
C CYS A 208 -7.47 -7.97 2.35
N MET A 209 -6.37 -8.20 1.67
CA MET A 209 -5.43 -7.11 1.35
C MET A 209 -6.00 -6.12 0.34
N LEU A 210 -6.74 -6.59 -0.66
CA LEU A 210 -7.44 -5.71 -1.61
C LEU A 210 -8.54 -4.90 -0.90
N LEU A 211 -9.31 -5.54 -0.02
CA LEU A 211 -10.34 -4.86 0.78
C LEU A 211 -9.72 -3.76 1.65
N PHE A 212 -8.60 -4.04 2.29
CA PHE A 212 -7.84 -3.03 3.03
C PHE A 212 -7.45 -1.84 2.14
N CYS A 213 -6.95 -2.09 0.94
CA CYS A 213 -6.61 -1.03 -0.01
C CYS A 213 -7.84 -0.17 -0.36
N LEU A 214 -8.97 -0.82 -0.65
CA LEU A 214 -10.22 -0.13 -0.99
C LEU A 214 -10.76 0.71 0.17
N ILE A 215 -10.74 0.18 1.39
CA ILE A 215 -11.16 0.91 2.60
C ILE A 215 -10.26 2.14 2.80
N THR A 216 -8.95 1.99 2.71
CA THR A 216 -8.00 3.10 2.89
C THR A 216 -8.21 4.22 1.86
N ILE A 217 -8.38 3.85 0.59
CA ILE A 217 -8.68 4.81 -0.48
C ILE A 217 -10.06 5.46 -0.24
N GLY A 218 -11.07 4.67 0.10
CA GLY A 218 -12.42 5.17 0.39
C GLY A 218 -12.44 6.17 1.54
N LEU A 219 -11.72 5.90 2.62
CA LEU A 219 -11.59 6.83 3.76
C LEU A 219 -10.88 8.14 3.35
N ALA A 220 -9.81 8.07 2.54
CA ALA A 220 -9.12 9.26 2.05
C ALA A 220 -10.03 10.12 1.15
N VAL A 221 -10.81 9.49 0.27
CA VAL A 221 -11.80 10.16 -0.59
C VAL A 221 -12.92 10.76 0.27
N PHE A 222 -13.49 9.99 1.20
CA PHE A 222 -14.55 10.46 2.10
C PHE A 222 -14.10 11.67 2.93
N TYR A 223 -12.91 11.59 3.52
CA TYR A 223 -12.34 12.70 4.30
C TYR A 223 -12.17 13.96 3.44
N SER A 224 -11.63 13.82 2.24
CA SER A 224 -11.42 14.94 1.32
C SER A 224 -12.73 15.57 0.81
N TYR A 225 -13.80 14.77 0.70
CA TYR A 225 -15.11 15.24 0.29
C TYR A 225 -15.86 15.94 1.42
N SER A 226 -15.85 15.35 2.63
CA SER A 226 -16.74 15.76 3.72
C SER A 226 -16.09 16.72 4.71
N TRP A 227 -14.75 16.67 4.87
CA TRP A 227 -14.07 17.40 5.93
C TRP A 227 -13.09 18.44 5.41
N ASP A 228 -12.12 18.03 4.60
CA ASP A 228 -11.07 18.94 4.15
C ASP A 228 -10.43 18.39 2.87
N PHE A 229 -10.44 19.21 1.80
CA PHE A 229 -9.88 18.79 0.53
C PHE A 229 -8.36 18.67 0.60
N GLN A 230 -7.90 17.45 0.85
CA GLN A 230 -6.47 17.12 0.97
C GLN A 230 -6.07 16.02 -0.03
N PRO A 231 -5.77 16.37 -1.29
CA PRO A 231 -5.41 15.41 -2.33
C PRO A 231 -3.95 14.96 -2.21
N GLN A 232 -3.58 14.42 -1.03
CA GLN A 232 -2.20 14.04 -0.72
C GLN A 232 -2.01 12.53 -0.68
N GLY A 233 -0.97 12.04 -1.38
CA GLY A 233 -0.61 10.63 -1.45
C GLY A 233 -0.27 9.98 -0.11
N ARG A 234 0.13 10.78 0.90
CA ARG A 234 0.40 10.27 2.25
C ARG A 234 -0.81 9.56 2.90
N TYR A 235 -2.04 9.96 2.56
CA TYR A 235 -3.24 9.32 3.13
C TYR A 235 -3.48 7.92 2.61
N ILE A 236 -2.96 7.61 1.42
CA ILE A 236 -3.01 6.27 0.84
C ILE A 236 -1.69 5.50 0.99
N LEU A 237 -0.67 6.09 1.62
CA LEU A 237 0.63 5.42 1.84
C LEU A 237 0.53 4.06 2.57
N PRO A 238 -0.41 3.83 3.50
CA PRO A 238 -0.57 2.51 4.11
C PRO A 238 -0.78 1.37 3.11
N ILE A 239 -1.34 1.63 1.93
CA ILE A 239 -1.54 0.61 0.90
C ILE A 239 -0.27 0.29 0.09
N LEU A 240 0.84 1.02 0.27
CA LEU A 240 2.04 0.91 -0.56
C LEU A 240 2.51 -0.55 -0.69
N ILE A 241 2.63 -1.27 0.42
CA ILE A 241 3.15 -2.64 0.40
C ILE A 241 2.21 -3.62 -0.32
N PRO A 242 0.91 -3.73 0.03
CA PRO A 242 0.00 -4.61 -0.70
C PRO A 242 -0.19 -4.20 -2.16
N PHE A 243 -0.16 -2.91 -2.47
CA PHE A 243 -0.22 -2.42 -3.84
C PHE A 243 1.04 -2.80 -4.64
N MET A 244 2.24 -2.58 -4.10
CA MET A 244 3.49 -2.98 -4.77
C MET A 244 3.59 -4.50 -4.91
N TYR A 245 3.03 -5.27 -3.98
CA TYR A 245 2.89 -6.71 -4.13
C TYR A 245 2.04 -7.07 -5.35
N LEU A 246 0.90 -6.41 -5.55
CA LEU A 246 0.04 -6.60 -6.73
C LEU A 246 0.80 -6.25 -8.03
N VAL A 247 1.49 -5.12 -8.05
CA VAL A 247 2.32 -4.68 -9.18
C VAL A 247 3.41 -5.72 -9.50
N ALA A 248 4.14 -6.20 -8.49
CA ALA A 248 5.18 -7.22 -8.65
C ALA A 248 4.62 -8.53 -9.23
N ARG A 249 3.42 -8.95 -8.77
CA ARG A 249 2.73 -10.12 -9.35
C ARG A 249 2.36 -9.92 -10.80
N GLY A 250 1.94 -8.71 -11.17
CA GLY A 250 1.64 -8.38 -12.55
C GLY A 250 2.87 -8.45 -13.46
N VAL A 251 3.98 -7.87 -13.04
CA VAL A 251 5.25 -7.96 -13.77
C VAL A 251 5.65 -9.43 -13.95
N GLN A 252 5.53 -10.24 -12.90
CA GLN A 252 5.84 -11.66 -12.95
C GLN A 252 4.96 -12.42 -13.96
N LYS A 253 3.64 -12.12 -14.00
CA LYS A 253 2.71 -12.71 -14.96
C LYS A 253 3.01 -12.26 -16.39
N ILE A 254 3.41 -11.01 -16.60
CA ILE A 254 3.85 -10.51 -17.91
C ILE A 254 5.09 -11.28 -18.36
N CYS A 255 6.11 -11.40 -17.51
CA CYS A 255 7.32 -12.18 -17.84
C CYS A 255 7.00 -13.65 -18.17
N GLY A 256 6.12 -14.28 -17.39
CA GLY A 256 5.67 -15.65 -17.67
C GLY A 256 4.86 -15.79 -18.95
N ALA A 257 4.06 -14.80 -19.30
CA ALA A 257 3.32 -14.76 -20.56
C ALA A 257 4.28 -14.60 -21.75
N LEU A 258 5.27 -13.72 -21.65
CA LEU A 258 6.33 -13.58 -22.65
C LEU A 258 7.07 -14.91 -22.89
N GLN A 259 7.49 -15.58 -21.81
CA GLN A 259 8.15 -16.89 -21.92
C GLN A 259 7.28 -17.91 -22.65
N LYS A 260 5.98 -17.99 -22.33
CA LYS A 260 5.04 -18.89 -23.01
C LYS A 260 4.87 -18.57 -24.49
N VAL A 261 4.77 -17.28 -24.85
CA VAL A 261 4.67 -16.84 -26.23
C VAL A 261 5.91 -17.28 -27.02
N PHE A 262 7.11 -17.10 -26.47
CA PHE A 262 8.35 -17.54 -27.09
C PHE A 262 8.43 -19.06 -27.25
N LEU A 263 8.01 -19.83 -26.23
CA LEU A 263 7.95 -21.28 -26.29
C LEU A 263 6.96 -21.78 -27.36
N LEU A 264 5.78 -21.15 -27.46
CA LEU A 264 4.81 -21.48 -28.50
C LEU A 264 5.32 -21.12 -29.89
N ALA A 265 6.00 -19.97 -30.02
CA ALA A 265 6.62 -19.56 -31.28
C ALA A 265 7.75 -20.49 -31.69
N GLU A 266 8.59 -20.97 -30.76
CA GLU A 266 9.66 -21.96 -31.00
C GLU A 266 9.10 -23.28 -31.61
N ASN A 267 7.95 -23.73 -31.12
CA ASN A 267 7.29 -24.95 -31.59
C ASN A 267 6.48 -24.75 -32.89
N SER A 268 6.35 -23.53 -33.39
CA SER A 268 5.62 -23.18 -34.61
C SER A 268 6.52 -23.23 -35.84
N SER A 269 5.91 -23.15 -37.02
CA SER A 269 6.62 -23.01 -38.31
C SER A 269 7.51 -21.74 -38.37
N LEU A 270 7.16 -20.71 -37.65
CA LEU A 270 7.95 -19.46 -37.51
C LEU A 270 9.23 -19.67 -36.71
N GLY A 271 9.17 -20.44 -35.62
CA GLY A 271 10.34 -20.75 -34.78
C GLY A 271 11.35 -21.64 -35.48
N LYS A 272 10.90 -22.56 -36.34
CA LYS A 272 11.78 -23.39 -37.16
C LYS A 272 12.60 -22.57 -38.17
N LYS A 273 12.11 -21.39 -38.58
CA LYS A 273 12.80 -20.48 -39.50
C LYS A 273 13.67 -19.43 -38.77
N SER A 274 13.41 -19.13 -37.52
CA SER A 274 14.09 -18.01 -36.80
C SER A 274 14.67 -18.52 -35.46
N ARG A 275 16.00 -18.42 -35.33
CA ARG A 275 16.70 -18.70 -34.05
C ARG A 275 16.39 -17.72 -32.93
N PHE A 276 15.60 -16.67 -33.22
CA PHE A 276 15.25 -15.64 -32.23
C PHE A 276 14.18 -16.13 -31.26
N PHE A 277 13.20 -16.90 -31.72
CA PHE A 277 12.09 -17.38 -30.87
C PHE A 277 12.48 -18.68 -30.17
N THR A 278 13.20 -18.55 -29.04
CA THR A 278 13.53 -19.66 -28.14
C THR A 278 13.05 -19.36 -26.74
N GLU A 279 12.73 -20.37 -25.95
CA GLU A 279 12.35 -20.21 -24.55
C GLU A 279 13.42 -19.42 -23.77
N LYS A 280 14.72 -19.68 -24.05
CA LYS A 280 15.84 -18.96 -23.44
C LYS A 280 15.78 -17.46 -23.71
N ASN A 281 15.45 -17.05 -24.93
CA ASN A 281 15.31 -15.65 -25.29
C ASN A 281 14.08 -14.98 -24.65
N GLY A 282 12.98 -15.72 -24.45
CA GLY A 282 11.82 -15.28 -23.70
C GLY A 282 12.17 -14.98 -22.24
N ILE A 283 12.96 -15.85 -21.60
CA ILE A 283 13.46 -15.63 -20.24
C ILE A 283 14.40 -14.42 -20.20
N ALA A 284 15.33 -14.32 -21.16
CA ALA A 284 16.26 -13.19 -21.23
C ALA A 284 15.54 -11.84 -21.40
N LEU A 285 14.51 -11.79 -22.24
CA LEU A 285 13.69 -10.59 -22.43
C LEU A 285 12.94 -10.21 -21.13
N GLY A 286 12.39 -11.18 -20.42
CA GLY A 286 11.77 -10.95 -19.12
C GLY A 286 12.77 -10.37 -18.08
N ARG A 287 14.01 -10.85 -18.07
CA ARG A 287 15.10 -10.31 -17.23
C ARG A 287 15.43 -8.86 -17.62
N LEU A 288 15.59 -8.60 -18.90
CA LEU A 288 15.88 -7.26 -19.39
C LEU A 288 14.76 -6.29 -19.05
N LEU A 289 13.50 -6.71 -19.14
CA LEU A 289 12.34 -5.91 -18.70
C LEU A 289 12.45 -5.55 -17.22
N CYS A 290 12.72 -6.53 -16.35
CA CYS A 290 12.87 -6.28 -14.90
C CYS A 290 14.05 -5.34 -14.62
N LEU A 291 15.20 -5.55 -15.26
CA LEU A 291 16.36 -4.66 -15.11
C LEU A 291 16.07 -3.25 -15.60
N GLY A 292 15.37 -3.10 -16.72
CA GLY A 292 14.93 -1.81 -17.24
C GLY A 292 13.99 -1.06 -16.30
N ILE A 293 13.04 -1.77 -15.66
CA ILE A 293 12.15 -1.22 -14.64
C ILE A 293 12.96 -0.75 -13.42
N ILE A 294 13.89 -1.57 -12.92
CA ILE A 294 14.74 -1.21 -11.78
C ILE A 294 15.61 0.00 -12.12
N ALA A 295 16.25 0.01 -13.27
CA ALA A 295 17.07 1.14 -13.73
C ALA A 295 16.25 2.43 -13.82
N PHE A 296 15.02 2.36 -14.36
CA PHE A 296 14.14 3.52 -14.43
C PHE A 296 13.72 4.01 -13.04
N ILE A 297 13.41 3.10 -12.10
CA ILE A 297 13.07 3.46 -10.71
C ILE A 297 14.24 4.20 -10.06
N LEU A 298 15.46 3.67 -10.18
CA LEU A 298 16.66 4.31 -9.62
C LEU A 298 16.95 5.67 -10.27
N ALA A 299 16.83 5.77 -11.59
CA ALA A 299 17.03 7.02 -12.31
C ALA A 299 15.97 8.06 -11.94
N SER A 300 14.70 7.70 -11.87
CA SER A 300 13.61 8.60 -11.49
C SER A 300 13.72 9.06 -10.03
N PHE A 301 14.16 8.18 -9.11
CA PHE A 301 14.46 8.52 -7.73
C PHE A 301 15.60 9.53 -7.65
N SER A 302 16.72 9.25 -8.33
CA SER A 302 17.88 10.15 -8.36
C SER A 302 17.53 11.50 -8.98
N TYR A 303 16.79 11.53 -10.08
CA TYR A 303 16.30 12.75 -10.68
C TYR A 303 15.43 13.56 -9.72
N SER A 304 14.45 12.90 -9.08
CA SER A 304 13.54 13.57 -8.17
C SER A 304 14.26 14.13 -6.93
N LEU A 305 15.26 13.42 -6.41
CA LEU A 305 16.03 13.86 -5.25
C LEU A 305 17.02 14.98 -5.62
N PHE A 306 17.89 14.75 -6.61
CA PHE A 306 19.02 15.63 -6.89
C PHE A 306 18.67 16.77 -7.84
N ILE A 307 17.80 16.58 -8.79
CA ILE A 307 17.43 17.62 -9.78
C ILE A 307 16.21 18.40 -9.29
N THR A 308 15.16 17.72 -8.87
CA THR A 308 13.92 18.39 -8.47
C THR A 308 14.03 19.00 -7.08
N LEU A 309 14.27 18.16 -6.07
CA LEU A 309 14.22 18.59 -4.67
C LEU A 309 15.42 19.47 -4.31
N TRP A 310 16.63 18.99 -4.54
CA TRP A 310 17.85 19.74 -4.27
C TRP A 310 17.93 21.01 -5.10
N GLY A 311 17.59 20.96 -6.41
CA GLY A 311 17.55 22.13 -7.29
C GLY A 311 16.59 23.21 -6.77
N TYR A 312 15.41 22.82 -6.31
CA TYR A 312 14.43 23.77 -5.74
C TYR A 312 14.96 24.44 -4.48
N TYR A 313 15.49 23.70 -3.53
CA TYR A 313 15.98 24.26 -2.25
C TYR A 313 17.28 25.03 -2.39
N SER A 314 18.17 24.66 -3.31
CA SER A 314 19.39 25.41 -3.57
C SER A 314 19.14 26.79 -4.17
N GLN A 315 18.05 26.93 -4.95
CA GLN A 315 17.62 28.22 -5.52
C GLN A 315 16.82 29.08 -4.52
N ASN A 316 16.29 28.48 -3.46
CA ASN A 316 15.43 29.12 -2.47
C ASN A 316 15.92 28.84 -1.04
N PRO A 317 17.17 29.23 -0.68
CA PRO A 317 17.76 28.90 0.63
C PRO A 317 16.98 29.51 1.81
N ASN A 318 16.33 30.64 1.61
CA ASN A 318 15.57 31.32 2.64
C ASN A 318 14.23 30.65 2.97
N LEU A 319 13.74 29.71 2.15
CA LEU A 319 12.53 28.95 2.45
C LEU A 319 12.71 28.04 3.69
N PHE A 320 13.90 27.53 3.93
CA PHE A 320 14.23 26.79 5.16
C PHE A 320 14.14 27.71 6.40
N LEU A 321 14.66 28.92 6.30
CA LEU A 321 14.66 29.90 7.40
C LEU A 321 13.25 30.44 7.68
N LEU A 322 12.42 30.66 6.66
CA LEU A 322 11.03 31.10 6.79
C LEU A 322 10.14 30.02 7.41
N TYR A 323 10.41 28.75 7.12
CA TYR A 323 9.66 27.63 7.73
C TYR A 323 10.02 27.47 9.21
N ASP A 324 11.27 27.66 9.57
CA ASP A 324 11.75 27.60 10.96
C ASP A 324 11.25 28.80 11.80
N GLN A 325 11.22 30.00 11.23
CA GLN A 325 10.69 31.19 11.91
C GLN A 325 9.18 31.16 12.09
N ASN A 326 8.42 30.59 11.14
CA ASN A 326 6.97 30.45 11.29
C ASN A 326 6.59 29.35 12.29
N ILE A 327 7.39 28.31 12.44
CA ILE A 327 7.17 27.27 13.48
C ILE A 327 7.49 27.81 14.87
N LEU A 328 8.54 28.62 15.01
CA LEU A 328 8.92 29.22 16.31
C LEU A 328 7.95 30.31 16.77
N ASN A 329 7.20 30.91 15.85
CA ASN A 329 6.17 31.93 16.21
C ASN A 329 4.78 31.30 16.47
N VAL A 330 4.62 30.00 16.34
CA VAL A 330 3.37 29.25 16.59
C VAL A 330 3.45 28.48 17.92
N PHE A 331 4.62 28.40 18.55
CA PHE A 331 4.86 27.88 19.89
C PHE A 331 5.30 29.01 20.83
#